data_70ab58104b32cbb0ce025a34b2d6bf7a
#
_entry.id   70ab58104b32cbb0ce025a34b2d6bf7a
#
_cell.length_a   1.000
_cell.length_b   1.000
_cell.length_c   1.000
_cell.angle_alpha   90.00
_cell.angle_beta   90.00
_cell.angle_gamma   90.00
#
_symmetry.space_group_name_H-M   'P 1'
#
loop_
_entity.id
_entity.type
_entity.pdbx_description
1 polymer ?
#
loop_
_entity_poly.entity_id
_entity_poly.type
_entity_poly.pdbx_seq_one_letter_code
_entity_poly.pdbx_strand_id
1 'polypeptide(L)'
;NVDAINSLITTLSEWQISCYGLLLGMAKDKMMPETCDSLQKLAQHAQQVGLVQYNSTRAADPVEILQYLKLPRDSSKLLNSSQNALRWASETTMMPWVITGSFHLLGEVLPLLSLDPCTKNLQNG
;
A
#
# COMPACT_ATOMS: atom_id res chain seq x y z
N ASN A 1 -4.04 2.07 12.42
CA ASN A 1 -3.62 2.86 13.55
C ASN A 1 -2.09 2.87 13.69
N VAL A 2 -1.59 3.70 14.58
CA VAL A 2 -0.14 3.89 14.76
C VAL A 2 0.54 2.58 15.16
N ASP A 3 -0.04 1.82 16.07
CA ASP A 3 0.54 0.57 16.54
C ASP A 3 0.67 -0.47 15.44
N ALA A 4 -0.35 -0.59 14.59
CA ALA A 4 -0.32 -1.51 13.47
C ALA A 4 0.76 -1.13 12.45
N ILE A 5 0.91 0.16 12.16
CA ILE A 5 1.93 0.66 11.24
C ILE A 5 3.32 0.43 11.81
N ASN A 6 3.53 0.73 13.08
CA ASN A 6 4.81 0.51 13.75
C ASN A 6 5.16 -0.98 13.83
N SER A 7 4.18 -1.84 14.05
CA SER A 7 4.38 -3.30 14.01
C SER A 7 4.81 -3.77 12.63
N LEU A 8 4.23 -3.20 11.58
CA LEU A 8 4.62 -3.52 10.21
C LEU A 8 6.07 -3.11 9.94
N ILE A 9 6.46 -1.91 10.36
CA ILE A 9 7.84 -1.42 10.22
C ILE A 9 8.82 -2.35 10.95
N THR A 10 8.48 -2.75 12.18
CA THR A 10 9.28 -3.69 12.96
C THR A 10 9.40 -5.03 12.26
N THR A 11 8.30 -5.56 11.72
CA THR A 11 8.29 -6.83 10.99
C THR A 11 9.21 -6.78 9.77
N LEU A 12 9.15 -5.70 9.00
CA LEU A 12 10.02 -5.55 7.83
C LEU A 12 11.49 -5.56 8.24
N SER A 13 11.83 -4.90 9.35
CA SER A 13 13.18 -4.88 9.89
C SER A 13 13.64 -6.27 10.35
N GLU A 14 12.79 -6.99 11.09
CA GLU A 14 13.07 -8.35 11.58
C GLU A 14 13.26 -9.34 10.45
N TRP A 15 12.48 -9.20 9.38
CA TRP A 15 12.59 -10.06 8.20
C TRP A 15 13.70 -9.60 7.26
N GLN A 16 14.44 -8.55 7.62
CA GLN A 16 15.53 -8.00 6.82
C GLN A 16 15.09 -7.57 5.41
N ILE A 17 13.85 -7.06 5.31
CA ILE A 17 13.31 -6.53 4.07
C ILE A 17 13.64 -5.04 4.02
N SER A 18 14.71 -4.70 3.29
CA SER A 18 15.14 -3.31 3.12
C SER A 18 14.70 -2.71 1.78
N CYS A 19 14.29 -3.56 0.84
CA CYS A 19 13.85 -3.13 -0.48
C CYS A 19 12.44 -3.64 -0.71
N TYR A 20 11.48 -2.73 -0.76
CA TYR A 20 10.07 -3.08 -0.96
C TYR A 20 9.32 -1.97 -1.69
N GLY A 21 8.22 -2.35 -2.33
CA GLY A 21 7.26 -1.41 -2.86
C GLY A 21 6.09 -1.25 -1.90
N LEU A 22 5.43 -0.12 -1.92
CA LEU A 22 4.30 0.19 -1.06
C LEU A 22 3.07 0.53 -1.90
N LEU A 23 1.96 -0.14 -1.62
CA LEU A 23 0.64 0.27 -2.09
C LEU A 23 -0.17 0.71 -0.88
N LEU A 24 -0.58 1.97 -0.87
CA LEU A 24 -1.26 2.59 0.26
C LEU A 24 -2.59 3.18 -0.17
N GLY A 25 -3.67 2.77 0.47
CA GLY A 25 -4.98 3.39 0.34
C GLY A 25 -5.52 3.74 1.71
N MET A 26 -6.20 4.87 1.82
CA MET A 26 -6.71 5.36 3.11
C MET A 26 -8.14 5.83 2.99
N ALA A 27 -8.92 5.63 4.05
CA ALA A 27 -10.20 6.32 4.19
C ALA A 27 -9.95 7.77 4.60
N LYS A 28 -10.83 8.67 4.12
CA LYS A 28 -10.70 10.11 4.39
C LYS A 28 -10.65 10.43 5.88
N ASP A 29 -11.47 9.72 6.68
CA ASP A 29 -11.58 9.94 8.13
C ASP A 29 -10.44 9.31 8.92
N LYS A 30 -9.52 8.58 8.28
CA LYS A 30 -8.38 7.93 8.92
C LYS A 30 -7.05 8.67 8.70
N MET A 31 -7.06 9.78 7.96
CA MET A 31 -5.88 10.59 7.75
C MET A 31 -5.65 11.53 8.92
N MET A 32 -5.20 10.96 10.04
CA MET A 32 -5.03 11.66 11.31
C MET A 32 -3.57 12.04 11.53
N PRO A 33 -3.29 13.13 12.26
CA PRO A 33 -1.89 13.53 12.52
C PRO A 33 -1.05 12.45 13.19
N GLU A 34 -1.65 11.64 14.06
CA GLU A 34 -0.94 10.61 14.82
C GLU A 34 -0.35 9.51 13.92
N THR A 35 -0.97 9.24 12.79
CA THR A 35 -0.51 8.20 11.88
C THR A 35 0.45 8.72 10.80
N CYS A 36 0.52 10.02 10.63
CA CYS A 36 1.27 10.64 9.55
C CYS A 36 2.76 10.28 9.61
N ASP A 37 3.40 10.45 10.77
CA ASP A 37 4.83 10.21 10.91
C ASP A 37 5.22 8.77 10.60
N SER A 38 4.45 7.81 11.12
CA SER A 38 4.70 6.39 10.87
C SER A 38 4.53 6.01 9.41
N LEU A 39 3.48 6.53 8.76
CA LEU A 39 3.25 6.29 7.34
C LEU A 39 4.31 6.95 6.47
N GLN A 40 4.77 8.14 6.85
CA GLN A 40 5.87 8.81 6.15
C GLN A 40 7.14 7.97 6.20
N LYS A 41 7.48 7.40 7.35
CA LYS A 41 8.64 6.50 7.50
C LYS A 41 8.52 5.29 6.59
N LEU A 42 7.35 4.66 6.58
CA LEU A 42 7.09 3.50 5.73
C LEU A 42 7.27 3.85 4.25
N ALA A 43 6.73 4.99 3.82
CA ALA A 43 6.81 5.44 2.44
C ALA A 43 8.23 5.88 2.05
N GLN A 44 8.94 6.55 2.95
CA GLN A 44 10.31 7.03 2.66
C GLN A 44 11.30 5.89 2.43
N HIS A 45 11.10 4.75 3.08
CA HIS A 45 11.98 3.59 2.93
C HIS A 45 11.57 2.67 1.78
N ALA A 46 10.41 2.91 1.15
CA ALA A 46 9.96 2.14 0.00
C ALA A 46 10.69 2.57 -1.27
N GLN A 47 11.01 1.61 -2.13
CA GLN A 47 11.61 1.88 -3.43
C GLN A 47 10.61 2.49 -4.40
N GLN A 48 9.35 2.06 -4.31
CA GLN A 48 8.24 2.55 -5.12
C GLN A 48 7.03 2.74 -4.21
N VAL A 49 6.28 3.81 -4.44
CA VAL A 49 5.07 4.10 -3.68
C VAL A 49 3.91 4.29 -4.65
N GLY A 50 2.86 3.51 -4.49
CA GLY A 50 1.60 3.68 -5.17
C GLY A 50 0.51 4.09 -4.18
N LEU A 51 -0.18 5.18 -4.48
CA LEU A 51 -1.29 5.68 -3.69
C LEU A 51 -2.58 5.31 -4.41
N VAL A 52 -3.44 4.54 -3.75
CA VAL A 52 -4.56 3.85 -4.39
C VAL A 52 -5.89 4.40 -3.91
N GLN A 53 -6.75 4.73 -4.87
CA GLN A 53 -8.16 5.00 -4.57
C GLN A 53 -8.96 3.71 -4.80
N TYR A 54 -9.31 3.04 -3.71
CA TYR A 54 -10.13 1.83 -3.81
C TYR A 54 -11.62 2.21 -3.99
N ASN A 55 -12.45 1.22 -4.30
CA ASN A 55 -13.86 1.43 -4.66
C ASN A 55 -14.73 1.64 -3.42
N SER A 56 -14.68 2.85 -2.87
CA SER A 56 -15.52 3.26 -1.74
C SER A 56 -15.66 4.78 -1.76
N THR A 57 -16.84 5.27 -1.39
CA THR A 57 -17.09 6.72 -1.25
C THR A 57 -16.25 7.33 -0.12
N ARG A 58 -15.77 6.49 0.81
CA ARG A 58 -14.92 6.92 1.92
C ARG A 58 -13.43 6.95 1.56
N ALA A 59 -13.05 6.39 0.42
CA ALA A 59 -11.65 6.34 0.01
C ALA A 59 -11.13 7.74 -0.28
N ALA A 60 -9.98 8.08 0.30
CA ALA A 60 -9.31 9.34 0.00
C ALA A 60 -8.77 9.31 -1.43
N ASP A 61 -8.81 10.45 -2.09
CA ASP A 61 -8.15 10.62 -3.38
C ASP A 61 -6.64 10.48 -3.19
N PRO A 62 -5.93 9.81 -4.11
CA PRO A 62 -4.47 9.70 -4.01
C PRO A 62 -3.74 11.03 -3.86
N VAL A 63 -4.24 12.10 -4.47
CA VAL A 63 -3.65 13.44 -4.30
C VAL A 63 -3.77 13.90 -2.85
N GLU A 64 -4.89 13.62 -2.20
CA GLU A 64 -5.08 13.96 -0.79
C GLU A 64 -4.09 13.21 0.11
N ILE A 65 -3.85 11.93 -0.18
CA ILE A 65 -2.88 11.12 0.56
C ILE A 65 -1.47 11.67 0.34
N LEU A 66 -1.14 12.01 -0.88
CA LEU A 66 0.14 12.61 -1.23
C LEU A 66 0.43 13.86 -0.40
N GLN A 67 -0.56 14.76 -0.32
CA GLN A 67 -0.47 16.00 0.44
C GLN A 67 -0.38 15.74 1.94
N TYR A 68 -1.19 14.81 2.44
CA TYR A 68 -1.20 14.44 3.85
C TYR A 68 0.17 13.91 4.30
N LEU A 69 0.80 13.06 3.50
CA LEU A 69 2.09 12.47 3.80
C LEU A 69 3.27 13.34 3.37
N LYS A 70 3.02 14.44 2.67
CA LYS A 70 4.05 15.35 2.16
C LYS A 70 5.11 14.60 1.33
N LEU A 71 4.65 13.67 0.49
CA LEU A 71 5.54 12.89 -0.37
C LEU A 71 5.86 13.66 -1.65
N PRO A 72 7.07 13.46 -2.23
CA PRO A 72 7.40 14.03 -3.53
C PRO A 72 6.47 13.45 -4.61
N ARG A 73 5.87 14.31 -5.42
CA ARG A 73 4.96 13.89 -6.47
C ARG A 73 5.64 12.98 -7.50
N ASP A 74 6.89 13.27 -7.82
CA ASP A 74 7.63 12.55 -8.85
C ASP A 74 7.98 11.12 -8.46
N SER A 75 8.01 10.82 -7.17
CA SER A 75 8.35 9.49 -6.67
C SER A 75 7.14 8.65 -6.27
N SER A 76 5.92 9.18 -6.48
CA SER A 76 4.69 8.51 -6.09
C SER A 76 3.78 8.31 -7.29
N LYS A 77 3.23 7.11 -7.43
CA LYS A 77 2.27 6.78 -8.49
C LYS A 77 0.85 6.93 -7.96
N LEU A 78 0.01 7.68 -8.68
CA LEU A 78 -1.39 7.87 -8.32
C LEU A 78 -2.22 6.87 -9.10
N LEU A 79 -2.97 6.02 -8.40
CA LEU A 79 -3.69 4.89 -8.96
C LEU A 79 -5.17 4.99 -8.60
N ASN A 80 -6.03 4.87 -9.58
CA ASN A 80 -7.46 5.12 -9.43
C ASN A 80 -8.28 3.85 -9.16
N SER A 81 -7.64 2.69 -9.07
CA SER A 81 -8.31 1.44 -8.75
C SER A 81 -7.33 0.41 -8.21
N SER A 82 -7.85 -0.58 -7.50
CA SER A 82 -7.06 -1.70 -7.00
C SER A 82 -6.48 -2.54 -8.13
N GLN A 83 -7.24 -2.74 -9.21
CA GLN A 83 -6.76 -3.47 -10.39
C GLN A 83 -5.57 -2.80 -11.04
N ASN A 84 -5.65 -1.47 -11.24
CA ASN A 84 -4.55 -0.70 -11.81
C ASN A 84 -3.34 -0.71 -10.89
N ALA A 85 -3.55 -0.69 -9.58
CA ALA A 85 -2.47 -0.74 -8.61
C ALA A 85 -1.69 -2.05 -8.70
N LEU A 86 -2.38 -3.18 -8.75
CA LEU A 86 -1.74 -4.49 -8.86
C LEU A 86 -1.02 -4.65 -10.19
N ARG A 87 -1.63 -4.18 -11.28
CA ARG A 87 -0.99 -4.22 -12.60
C ARG A 87 0.30 -3.43 -12.59
N TRP A 88 0.25 -2.21 -12.10
CA TRP A 88 1.44 -1.36 -12.01
C TRP A 88 2.53 -1.99 -11.16
N ALA A 89 2.18 -2.53 -9.99
CA ALA A 89 3.14 -3.19 -9.11
C ALA A 89 3.80 -4.38 -9.81
N SER A 90 3.01 -5.21 -10.51
CA SER A 90 3.53 -6.40 -11.20
C SER A 90 4.46 -6.05 -12.36
N GLU A 91 4.26 -4.90 -12.99
CA GLU A 91 5.05 -4.45 -14.12
C GLU A 91 6.30 -3.66 -13.71
N THR A 92 6.35 -3.17 -12.48
CA THR A 92 7.38 -2.23 -12.06
C THR A 92 8.67 -2.91 -11.65
N THR A 93 8.62 -3.83 -10.68
CA THR A 93 9.83 -4.51 -10.20
C THR A 93 9.49 -5.84 -9.56
N MET A 94 10.54 -6.69 -9.38
CA MET A 94 10.44 -7.97 -8.69
C MET A 94 10.91 -7.83 -7.23
N MET A 95 10.20 -7.05 -6.44
CA MET A 95 10.48 -6.88 -5.03
C MET A 95 9.23 -7.20 -4.22
N PRO A 96 9.37 -7.46 -2.91
CA PRO A 96 8.19 -7.59 -2.05
C PRO A 96 7.36 -6.32 -2.06
N TRP A 97 6.03 -6.48 -2.06
CA TRP A 97 5.10 -5.36 -1.99
C TRP A 97 4.35 -5.39 -0.67
N VAL A 98 4.30 -4.24 -0.02
CA VAL A 98 3.52 -4.01 1.20
C VAL A 98 2.22 -3.30 0.79
N ILE A 99 1.09 -3.87 1.19
CA ILE A 99 -0.24 -3.29 0.90
C ILE A 99 -0.88 -2.98 2.23
N THR A 100 -1.18 -1.72 2.48
CA THR A 100 -1.68 -1.30 3.78
C THR A 100 -2.56 -0.07 3.70
N GLY A 101 -3.11 0.34 4.83
CA GLY A 101 -3.88 1.56 5.03
C GLY A 101 -5.38 1.36 5.13
N SER A 102 -5.93 0.29 4.57
CA SER A 102 -7.37 0.06 4.57
C SER A 102 -7.72 -1.42 4.43
N PHE A 103 -8.62 -1.91 5.27
CA PHE A 103 -9.20 -3.25 5.12
C PHE A 103 -10.02 -3.37 3.83
N HIS A 104 -10.64 -2.28 3.41
CA HIS A 104 -11.40 -2.27 2.15
C HIS A 104 -10.49 -2.52 0.96
N LEU A 105 -9.33 -1.86 0.93
CA LEU A 105 -8.32 -2.08 -0.11
C LEU A 105 -7.87 -3.55 -0.12
N LEU A 106 -7.56 -4.11 1.05
CA LEU A 106 -7.17 -5.51 1.15
C LEU A 106 -8.28 -6.44 0.64
N GLY A 107 -9.53 -6.13 0.97
CA GLY A 107 -10.68 -6.90 0.50
C GLY A 107 -10.83 -6.91 -1.02
N GLU A 108 -10.40 -5.85 -1.69
CA GLU A 108 -10.40 -5.79 -3.16
C GLU A 108 -9.20 -6.51 -3.77
N VAL A 109 -8.03 -6.40 -3.13
CA VAL A 109 -6.78 -6.93 -3.66
C VAL A 109 -6.69 -8.45 -3.52
N LEU A 110 -7.08 -9.01 -2.38
CA LEU A 110 -6.93 -10.43 -2.12
C LEU A 110 -7.63 -11.33 -3.15
N PRO A 111 -8.88 -11.06 -3.56
CA PRO A 111 -9.51 -11.85 -4.62
C PRO A 111 -8.78 -11.77 -5.96
N LEU A 112 -8.19 -10.60 -6.27
CA LEU A 112 -7.44 -10.44 -7.52
C LEU A 112 -6.15 -11.26 -7.51
N LEU A 113 -5.48 -11.34 -6.36
CA LEU A 113 -4.28 -12.18 -6.20
C LEU A 113 -4.62 -13.66 -6.31
N SER A 114 -5.80 -14.08 -5.84
CA SER A 114 -6.23 -15.48 -5.91
C SER A 114 -6.51 -15.96 -7.34
N LEU A 115 -6.59 -15.07 -8.31
CA LEU A 115 -6.68 -15.41 -9.73
C LEU A 115 -5.34 -15.75 -10.36
N ASP A 116 -4.24 -15.43 -9.67
CA ASP A 116 -2.89 -15.78 -10.13
C ASP A 116 -2.70 -17.29 -9.99
N PRO A 117 -2.24 -17.99 -11.05
CA PRO A 117 -2.02 -19.45 -10.97
C PRO A 117 -1.08 -19.88 -9.86
N CYS A 118 -0.04 -19.09 -9.58
CA CYS A 118 0.91 -19.40 -8.50
C CYS A 118 0.23 -19.28 -7.13
N THR A 119 -0.59 -18.28 -6.92
CA THR A 119 -1.33 -18.09 -5.69
C THR A 119 -2.35 -19.22 -5.48
N LYS A 120 -3.04 -19.63 -6.53
CA LYS A 120 -3.96 -20.77 -6.46
C LYS A 120 -3.27 -22.06 -6.06
N ASN A 121 -2.08 -22.31 -6.61
CA ASN A 121 -1.29 -23.50 -6.26
C ASN A 121 -0.89 -23.47 -4.78
N LEU A 122 -0.52 -22.32 -4.25
CA LEU A 122 -0.18 -22.18 -2.83
C LEU A 122 -1.41 -22.41 -1.94
N GLN A 123 -2.60 -21.96 -2.36
CA GLN A 123 -3.83 -22.18 -1.61
C GLN A 123 -4.26 -23.64 -1.59
N ASN A 124 -3.97 -24.38 -2.65
CA ASN A 124 -4.35 -25.79 -2.80
C ASN A 124 -3.29 -26.73 -2.25
N GLY A 125 -2.14 -26.22 -1.97
CA GLY A 125 -1.01 -27.00 -1.45
C GLY A 125 -0.91 -26.91 0.05
#